data_5077bc8f62e97859a26d7f3cef243303
#
_entry.id   5077bc8f62e97859a26d7f3cef243303
#
_cell.length_a   1.000
_cell.length_b   1.000
_cell.length_c   1.000
_cell.angle_alpha   90.00
_cell.angle_beta   90.00
_cell.angle_gamma   90.00
#
_symmetry.space_group_name_H-M   'P 1'
#
loop_
_entity.id
_entity.type
_entity.pdbx_description
1 polymer ?
#
loop_
_entity_poly.entity_id
_entity_poly.type
_entity_poly.pdbx_seq_one_letter_code
_entity_poly.pdbx_strand_id
1 'polypeptide(L)'
;MYIQIILEGEFMSIIIMILLIGLLILVHELGHLLTALMFKVKVDKFGIGLPIGPTLWEKKVGNLTLVIHAFLFGGYVSFPDDDKDYDVPQNSPERLQNKPVWQRAIIFSAGVVANVICAYILVLMTAFLWHNMPSEKFDMYVTDIVAPKEASIWSSGMQKGDKIIEINGSKINTKYAVNLYAMYSASFDGKTNEDLVERNYKSLKSVNHAFAENEIIEKGLVVAIPNNLEKEQKVLLNNNILNTIELYKPNEIKLSENQIKLRDEIKNKKYIEADGTFSLKDVAYALSDTQKPLDIKVLRNGKIVELKTVYSDSEGLIGISLDRKEILIPVTGIKSAFKTSYDYLYNETKSMVIVLKQLFTGKIPLKNMHGVVLITKMGGDIISSEGIFYGILLTAVISMNLAILNILPIPALDGGHLLFLLIEKIQGKPVDEEIANKIMTVFFALLIALLVFVLFNDIYVLVKPLFVH
;
A
#
# COMPACT_ATOMS: atom_id res chain seq x y z
N MET A 1 -21.04 6.47 -32.45
CA MET A 1 -21.51 5.14 -32.06
C MET A 1 -20.46 4.35 -31.26
N TYR A 2 -19.24 4.09 -31.76
CA TYR A 2 -18.21 3.34 -31.02
C TYR A 2 -17.75 4.05 -29.73
N ILE A 3 -17.45 5.35 -29.77
CA ILE A 3 -17.06 6.14 -28.59
C ILE A 3 -18.20 6.18 -27.55
N GLN A 4 -19.45 6.26 -27.99
CA GLN A 4 -20.60 6.26 -27.10
C GLN A 4 -20.78 4.92 -26.38
N ILE A 5 -20.56 3.79 -27.06
CA ILE A 5 -20.61 2.43 -26.45
C ILE A 5 -19.47 2.25 -25.43
N ILE A 6 -18.26 2.76 -25.71
CA ILE A 6 -17.13 2.70 -24.76
C ILE A 6 -17.45 3.53 -23.50
N LEU A 7 -17.91 4.77 -23.66
CA LEU A 7 -18.29 5.63 -22.54
C LEU A 7 -19.44 5.06 -21.71
N GLU A 8 -20.42 4.44 -22.34
CA GLU A 8 -21.52 3.76 -21.66
C GLU A 8 -21.01 2.52 -20.88
N GLY A 9 -20.04 1.77 -21.41
CA GLY A 9 -19.41 0.63 -20.74
C GLY A 9 -18.58 1.04 -19.53
N GLU A 10 -17.77 2.07 -19.65
CA GLU A 10 -16.96 2.62 -18.53
C GLU A 10 -17.85 3.18 -17.42
N PHE A 11 -18.91 3.92 -17.79
CA PHE A 11 -19.87 4.47 -16.83
C PHE A 11 -20.59 3.36 -16.06
N MET A 12 -21.02 2.30 -16.74
CA MET A 12 -21.68 1.15 -16.11
C MET A 12 -20.72 0.43 -15.14
N SER A 13 -19.46 0.27 -15.50
CA SER A 13 -18.44 -0.38 -14.66
C SER A 13 -18.16 0.42 -13.37
N ILE A 14 -18.16 1.74 -13.44
CA ILE A 14 -18.07 2.62 -12.27
C ILE A 14 -19.29 2.45 -11.36
N ILE A 15 -20.50 2.40 -11.92
CA ILE A 15 -21.71 2.16 -11.14
C ILE A 15 -21.64 0.80 -10.43
N ILE A 16 -21.22 -0.24 -11.14
CA ILE A 16 -21.04 -1.57 -10.54
C ILE A 16 -20.06 -1.49 -9.37
N MET A 17 -18.93 -0.79 -9.52
CA MET A 17 -17.94 -0.65 -8.45
C MET A 17 -18.49 0.11 -7.24
N ILE A 18 -19.30 1.17 -7.46
CA ILE A 18 -19.99 1.89 -6.38
C ILE A 18 -20.93 0.95 -5.61
N LEU A 19 -21.71 0.14 -6.33
CA LEU A 19 -22.62 -0.83 -5.71
C LEU A 19 -21.87 -1.90 -4.92
N LEU A 20 -20.72 -2.37 -5.42
CA LEU A 20 -19.88 -3.33 -4.73
C LEU A 20 -19.28 -2.74 -3.45
N ILE A 21 -18.78 -1.52 -3.48
CA ILE A 21 -18.30 -0.82 -2.27
C ILE A 21 -19.45 -0.59 -1.28
N GLY A 22 -20.60 -0.16 -1.76
CA GLY A 22 -21.79 0.00 -0.93
C GLY A 22 -22.22 -1.30 -0.23
N LEU A 23 -22.11 -2.43 -0.93
CA LEU A 23 -22.36 -3.76 -0.37
C LEU A 23 -21.40 -4.08 0.79
N LEU A 24 -20.11 -3.72 0.68
CA LEU A 24 -19.14 -3.97 1.75
C LEU A 24 -19.46 -3.18 3.02
N ILE A 25 -19.87 -1.93 2.86
CA ILE A 25 -20.30 -1.09 3.97
C ILE A 25 -21.55 -1.70 4.63
N LEU A 26 -22.54 -2.09 3.81
CA LEU A 26 -23.76 -2.74 4.30
C LEU A 26 -23.46 -4.02 5.08
N VAL A 27 -22.56 -4.86 4.59
CA VAL A 27 -22.16 -6.12 5.26
C VAL A 27 -21.50 -5.83 6.60
N HIS A 28 -20.64 -4.83 6.66
CA HIS A 28 -19.99 -4.39 7.89
C HIS A 28 -21.00 -3.99 8.96
N GLU A 29 -21.91 -3.08 8.62
CA GLU A 29 -22.94 -2.58 9.53
C GLU A 29 -23.94 -3.70 9.93
N LEU A 30 -24.26 -4.62 8.99
CA LEU A 30 -25.07 -5.80 9.30
C LEU A 30 -24.41 -6.70 10.34
N GLY A 31 -23.09 -6.81 10.35
CA GLY A 31 -22.35 -7.52 11.38
C GLY A 31 -22.68 -6.99 12.78
N HIS A 32 -22.58 -5.68 12.98
CA HIS A 32 -22.91 -5.00 14.23
C HIS A 32 -24.40 -5.17 14.58
N LEU A 33 -25.29 -4.92 13.62
CA LEU A 33 -26.75 -5.05 13.83
C LEU A 33 -27.13 -6.45 14.28
N LEU A 34 -26.71 -7.48 13.55
CA LEU A 34 -27.12 -8.87 13.83
C LEU A 34 -26.63 -9.33 15.21
N THR A 35 -25.40 -8.98 15.59
CA THR A 35 -24.84 -9.34 16.90
C THR A 35 -25.49 -8.54 18.04
N ALA A 36 -25.80 -7.27 17.83
CA ALA A 36 -26.55 -6.47 18.79
C ALA A 36 -27.92 -7.06 19.05
N LEU A 37 -28.68 -7.42 17.99
CA LEU A 37 -29.97 -8.09 18.12
C LEU A 37 -29.86 -9.45 18.78
N MET A 38 -28.83 -10.25 18.48
CA MET A 38 -28.58 -11.54 19.11
C MET A 38 -28.41 -11.42 20.63
N PHE A 39 -27.73 -10.36 21.09
CA PHE A 39 -27.55 -10.07 22.52
C PHE A 39 -28.69 -9.23 23.11
N LYS A 40 -29.78 -9.02 22.37
CA LYS A 40 -30.93 -8.23 22.82
C LYS A 40 -30.52 -6.81 23.21
N VAL A 41 -29.61 -6.21 22.47
CA VAL A 41 -29.32 -4.78 22.53
C VAL A 41 -30.34 -4.07 21.67
N LYS A 42 -30.94 -3.00 22.20
CA LYS A 42 -31.86 -2.18 21.43
C LYS A 42 -31.09 -1.36 20.40
N VAL A 43 -31.53 -1.41 19.16
CA VAL A 43 -30.99 -0.62 18.05
C VAL A 43 -32.08 0.35 17.62
N ASP A 44 -31.72 1.62 17.51
CA ASP A 44 -32.64 2.67 17.07
C ASP A 44 -32.66 2.79 15.54
N LYS A 45 -31.50 3.00 14.93
CA LYS A 45 -31.38 3.21 13.50
C LYS A 45 -30.32 2.32 12.88
N PHE A 46 -30.62 1.90 11.66
CA PHE A 46 -29.69 1.25 10.76
C PHE A 46 -29.65 2.08 9.47
N GLY A 47 -28.53 2.78 9.26
CA GLY A 47 -28.38 3.74 8.18
C GLY A 47 -27.37 3.28 7.12
N ILE A 48 -27.73 3.49 5.86
CA ILE A 48 -26.82 3.42 4.71
C ILE A 48 -26.52 4.85 4.29
N GLY A 49 -25.22 5.18 4.19
CA GLY A 49 -24.74 6.53 3.95
C GLY A 49 -24.46 7.30 5.25
N LEU A 50 -23.69 8.35 5.13
CA LEU A 50 -23.37 9.22 6.25
C LEU A 50 -24.60 10.06 6.67
N PRO A 51 -24.88 10.25 7.95
CA PRO A 51 -25.99 11.08 8.45
C PRO A 51 -25.70 12.58 8.27
N ILE A 52 -25.09 12.93 7.13
CA ILE A 52 -24.75 14.30 6.73
C ILE A 52 -25.54 14.60 5.46
N GLY A 53 -26.38 15.63 5.50
CA GLY A 53 -27.25 16.01 4.37
C GLY A 53 -28.63 15.36 4.39
N PRO A 54 -29.35 15.36 3.24
CA PRO A 54 -30.75 14.95 3.22
C PRO A 54 -30.90 13.43 3.34
N THR A 55 -31.93 13.01 4.09
CA THR A 55 -32.41 11.63 4.12
C THR A 55 -33.25 11.37 2.86
N LEU A 56 -32.86 10.37 2.07
CA LEU A 56 -33.58 10.01 0.85
C LEU A 56 -34.75 9.07 1.11
N TRP A 57 -34.60 8.21 2.11
CA TRP A 57 -35.63 7.24 2.44
C TRP A 57 -35.49 6.83 3.91
N GLU A 58 -36.66 6.69 4.56
CA GLU A 58 -36.76 6.23 5.95
C GLU A 58 -37.97 5.33 6.11
N LYS A 59 -37.82 4.22 6.82
CA LYS A 59 -38.90 3.28 7.11
C LYS A 59 -38.72 2.65 8.49
N LYS A 60 -39.72 2.75 9.33
CA LYS A 60 -39.77 2.07 10.62
C LYS A 60 -40.23 0.63 10.45
N VAL A 61 -39.44 -0.31 10.98
CA VAL A 61 -39.74 -1.75 10.97
C VAL A 61 -39.67 -2.27 12.41
N GLY A 62 -40.83 -2.36 13.05
CA GLY A 62 -40.85 -2.61 14.50
C GLY A 62 -40.27 -1.49 15.30
N ASN A 63 -39.23 -1.80 16.08
CA ASN A 63 -38.46 -0.81 16.87
C ASN A 63 -37.22 -0.26 16.14
N LEU A 64 -36.90 -0.77 14.96
CA LEU A 64 -35.75 -0.37 14.16
C LEU A 64 -36.17 0.59 13.04
N THR A 65 -35.47 1.69 12.90
CA THR A 65 -35.67 2.62 11.79
C THR A 65 -34.57 2.39 10.74
N LEU A 66 -34.96 2.02 9.54
CA LEU A 66 -34.07 1.89 8.38
C LEU A 66 -33.97 3.25 7.68
N VAL A 67 -32.74 3.70 7.39
CA VAL A 67 -32.50 5.03 6.81
C VAL A 67 -31.53 4.92 5.63
N ILE A 68 -31.79 5.69 4.56
CA ILE A 68 -30.86 5.86 3.44
C ILE A 68 -30.58 7.36 3.27
N HIS A 69 -29.34 7.74 3.36
CA HIS A 69 -28.89 9.13 3.19
C HIS A 69 -28.35 9.36 1.76
N ALA A 70 -28.30 10.63 1.38
CA ALA A 70 -27.82 11.04 0.04
C ALA A 70 -26.32 10.73 -0.17
N PHE A 71 -25.51 10.84 0.86
CA PHE A 71 -24.08 10.50 0.81
C PHE A 71 -23.89 9.04 1.16
N LEU A 72 -23.86 8.18 0.14
CA LEU A 72 -23.79 6.72 0.26
C LEU A 72 -22.40 6.20 0.70
N PHE A 73 -21.48 7.07 1.12
CA PHE A 73 -20.15 6.70 1.62
C PHE A 73 -20.21 6.49 3.14
N GLY A 74 -20.43 5.26 3.56
CA GLY A 74 -20.51 4.90 4.97
C GLY A 74 -21.84 4.22 5.32
N GLY A 75 -21.94 3.81 6.58
CA GLY A 75 -23.13 3.29 7.20
C GLY A 75 -23.03 3.49 8.70
N TYR A 76 -24.08 3.20 9.43
CA TYR A 76 -24.05 3.25 10.89
C TYR A 76 -25.16 2.43 11.53
N VAL A 77 -24.87 1.94 12.72
CA VAL A 77 -25.83 1.37 13.66
C VAL A 77 -25.91 2.32 14.85
N SER A 78 -27.08 2.94 15.07
CA SER A 78 -27.29 3.84 16.20
C SER A 78 -27.92 3.10 17.37
N PHE A 79 -27.35 3.30 18.55
CA PHE A 79 -27.82 2.72 19.80
C PHE A 79 -28.47 3.79 20.68
N PRO A 80 -29.41 3.41 21.59
CA PRO A 80 -30.00 4.35 22.53
C PRO A 80 -29.01 5.02 23.49
N ASP A 81 -27.80 4.49 23.58
CA ASP A 81 -26.73 5.06 24.40
C ASP A 81 -26.20 6.38 23.85
N ASP A 82 -26.41 6.62 22.55
CA ASP A 82 -25.99 7.82 21.84
C ASP A 82 -26.92 9.02 22.12
N ASP A 83 -28.13 8.78 22.66
CA ASP A 83 -29.13 9.81 22.95
C ASP A 83 -29.56 9.76 24.44
N LYS A 84 -29.37 10.88 25.17
CA LYS A 84 -29.71 11.00 26.59
C LYS A 84 -31.22 11.03 26.83
N ASP A 85 -31.99 11.45 25.84
CA ASP A 85 -33.43 11.63 25.93
C ASP A 85 -34.23 10.42 25.41
N TYR A 86 -33.56 9.30 25.19
CA TYR A 86 -34.19 8.10 24.65
C TYR A 86 -35.04 7.38 25.73
N ASP A 87 -36.20 6.84 25.33
CA ASP A 87 -37.16 6.14 26.18
C ASP A 87 -36.68 4.90 26.93
N VAL A 88 -35.41 4.47 26.76
CA VAL A 88 -34.82 3.32 27.43
C VAL A 88 -34.10 3.78 28.71
N PRO A 89 -34.50 3.29 29.90
CA PRO A 89 -33.85 3.65 31.14
C PRO A 89 -32.33 3.42 31.11
N GLN A 90 -31.55 4.31 31.74
CA GLN A 90 -30.08 4.26 31.73
C GLN A 90 -29.52 2.94 32.27
N ASN A 91 -30.19 2.31 33.23
CA ASN A 91 -29.81 1.01 33.81
C ASN A 91 -30.45 -0.20 33.11
N SER A 92 -31.11 -0.01 31.96
CA SER A 92 -31.73 -1.09 31.22
C SER A 92 -30.69 -2.10 30.68
N PRO A 93 -30.94 -3.40 30.77
CA PRO A 93 -30.09 -4.41 30.17
C PRO A 93 -30.13 -4.39 28.62
N GLU A 94 -31.00 -3.60 28.01
CA GLU A 94 -31.07 -3.43 26.56
C GLU A 94 -30.08 -2.39 26.02
N ARG A 95 -29.46 -1.59 26.90
CA ARG A 95 -28.40 -0.65 26.52
C ARG A 95 -27.09 -1.39 26.32
N LEU A 96 -26.33 -1.00 25.29
CA LEU A 96 -25.03 -1.59 24.95
C LEU A 96 -24.03 -1.45 26.10
N GLN A 97 -23.96 -0.27 26.71
CA GLN A 97 -23.05 0.03 27.84
C GLN A 97 -23.28 -0.89 29.05
N ASN A 98 -24.50 -1.37 29.27
CA ASN A 98 -24.85 -2.25 30.39
C ASN A 98 -24.60 -3.76 30.11
N LYS A 99 -24.12 -4.09 28.90
CA LYS A 99 -23.77 -5.46 28.56
C LYS A 99 -22.40 -5.84 29.14
N PRO A 100 -22.17 -7.11 29.49
CA PRO A 100 -20.85 -7.59 29.85
C PRO A 100 -19.79 -7.26 28.78
N VAL A 101 -18.55 -7.01 29.20
CA VAL A 101 -17.43 -6.63 28.33
C VAL A 101 -17.30 -7.54 27.11
N TRP A 102 -17.43 -8.87 27.30
CA TRP A 102 -17.30 -9.85 26.22
C TRP A 102 -18.41 -9.72 25.16
N GLN A 103 -19.67 -9.38 25.54
CA GLN A 103 -20.74 -9.15 24.56
C GLN A 103 -20.49 -7.88 23.76
N ARG A 104 -20.08 -6.80 24.43
CA ARG A 104 -19.70 -5.56 23.75
C ARG A 104 -18.53 -5.78 22.81
N ALA A 105 -17.51 -6.57 23.22
CA ALA A 105 -16.39 -6.90 22.36
C ALA A 105 -16.81 -7.67 21.10
N ILE A 106 -17.74 -8.63 21.21
CA ILE A 106 -18.29 -9.35 20.04
C ILE A 106 -19.05 -8.38 19.14
N ILE A 107 -19.88 -7.48 19.68
CA ILE A 107 -20.64 -6.51 18.89
C ILE A 107 -19.67 -5.61 18.12
N PHE A 108 -18.67 -5.02 18.77
CA PHE A 108 -17.70 -4.14 18.10
C PHE A 108 -16.78 -4.87 17.12
N SER A 109 -16.48 -6.14 17.32
CA SER A 109 -15.69 -6.91 16.34
C SER A 109 -16.51 -7.48 15.18
N ALA A 110 -17.84 -7.44 15.27
CA ALA A 110 -18.71 -8.13 14.34
C ALA A 110 -18.68 -7.55 12.92
N GLY A 111 -18.54 -6.23 12.76
CA GLY A 111 -18.35 -5.60 11.46
C GLY A 111 -17.06 -6.05 10.77
N VAL A 112 -15.97 -6.10 11.53
CA VAL A 112 -14.67 -6.62 11.07
C VAL A 112 -14.78 -8.07 10.62
N VAL A 113 -15.40 -8.92 11.46
CA VAL A 113 -15.61 -10.36 11.16
C VAL A 113 -16.50 -10.53 9.92
N ALA A 114 -17.56 -9.74 9.81
CA ALA A 114 -18.45 -9.77 8.64
C ALA A 114 -17.70 -9.44 7.34
N ASN A 115 -16.82 -8.43 7.35
CA ASN A 115 -15.99 -8.09 6.20
C ASN A 115 -14.98 -9.19 5.84
N VAL A 116 -14.35 -9.84 6.82
CA VAL A 116 -13.45 -10.99 6.58
C VAL A 116 -14.23 -12.16 5.94
N ILE A 117 -15.41 -12.49 6.47
CA ILE A 117 -16.28 -13.54 5.93
C ILE A 117 -16.74 -13.18 4.52
N CYS A 118 -17.15 -11.93 4.29
CA CYS A 118 -17.56 -11.44 2.98
C CYS A 118 -16.43 -11.56 1.97
N ALA A 119 -15.21 -11.10 2.31
CA ALA A 119 -14.03 -11.24 1.46
C ALA A 119 -13.79 -12.70 1.06
N TYR A 120 -13.85 -13.61 2.04
CA TYR A 120 -13.65 -15.04 1.78
C TYR A 120 -14.73 -15.64 0.88
N ILE A 121 -16.01 -15.27 1.11
CA ILE A 121 -17.13 -15.72 0.26
C ILE A 121 -16.98 -15.20 -1.17
N LEU A 122 -16.60 -13.93 -1.36
CA LEU A 122 -16.41 -13.35 -2.69
C LEU A 122 -15.30 -14.08 -3.46
N VAL A 123 -14.15 -14.33 -2.82
CA VAL A 123 -13.04 -15.05 -3.45
C VAL A 123 -13.41 -16.50 -3.73
N LEU A 124 -14.09 -17.16 -2.80
CA LEU A 124 -14.53 -18.55 -2.97
C LEU A 124 -15.56 -18.67 -4.11
N MET A 125 -16.51 -17.74 -4.17
CA MET A 125 -17.49 -17.65 -5.26
C MET A 125 -16.77 -17.45 -6.61
N THR A 126 -15.77 -16.57 -6.67
CA THR A 126 -14.94 -16.34 -7.86
C THR A 126 -14.22 -17.62 -8.28
N ALA A 127 -13.61 -18.34 -7.33
CA ALA A 127 -12.94 -19.62 -7.59
C ALA A 127 -13.88 -20.68 -8.17
N PHE A 128 -15.13 -20.75 -7.69
CA PHE A 128 -16.14 -21.68 -8.21
C PHE A 128 -16.71 -21.28 -9.56
N LEU A 129 -16.93 -19.98 -9.82
CA LEU A 129 -17.55 -19.53 -11.07
C LEU A 129 -16.59 -19.56 -12.25
N TRP A 130 -15.33 -19.18 -12.03
CA TRP A 130 -14.34 -19.06 -13.11
C TRP A 130 -13.34 -20.23 -13.18
N HIS A 131 -13.30 -21.07 -12.15
CA HIS A 131 -12.39 -22.23 -12.07
C HIS A 131 -10.89 -21.88 -12.19
N ASN A 132 -10.55 -20.60 -11.99
CA ASN A 132 -9.19 -20.07 -12.00
C ASN A 132 -9.03 -19.00 -10.93
N MET A 133 -7.84 -18.92 -10.36
CA MET A 133 -7.49 -17.87 -9.37
C MET A 133 -6.12 -17.29 -9.67
N PRO A 134 -5.90 -15.98 -9.44
CA PRO A 134 -4.58 -15.38 -9.56
C PRO A 134 -3.58 -16.04 -8.62
N SER A 135 -2.39 -16.32 -9.11
CA SER A 135 -1.27 -16.80 -8.30
C SER A 135 -0.48 -15.61 -7.74
N GLU A 136 0.41 -15.88 -6.79
CA GLU A 136 1.43 -14.89 -6.38
C GLU A 136 2.44 -14.60 -7.49
N LYS A 137 2.51 -15.50 -8.47
CA LYS A 137 3.45 -15.41 -9.57
C LYS A 137 2.80 -14.67 -10.73
N PHE A 138 3.60 -13.93 -11.44
CA PHE A 138 3.20 -13.25 -12.66
C PHE A 138 4.36 -13.21 -13.64
N ASP A 139 4.03 -12.91 -14.88
CA ASP A 139 4.98 -12.71 -15.96
C ASP A 139 5.11 -11.23 -16.26
N MET A 140 6.34 -10.76 -16.47
CA MET A 140 6.67 -9.39 -16.83
C MET A 140 7.09 -9.32 -18.28
N TYR A 141 6.37 -8.56 -19.09
CA TYR A 141 6.65 -8.37 -20.50
C TYR A 141 7.07 -6.94 -20.80
N VAL A 142 8.09 -6.79 -21.62
CA VAL A 142 8.50 -5.48 -22.13
C VAL A 142 7.47 -5.01 -23.16
N THR A 143 6.78 -3.90 -22.87
CA THR A 143 5.79 -3.32 -23.78
C THR A 143 6.39 -2.26 -24.66
N ASP A 144 7.38 -1.54 -24.17
CA ASP A 144 8.09 -0.51 -24.94
C ASP A 144 9.47 -0.21 -24.35
N ILE A 145 10.32 0.43 -25.16
CA ILE A 145 11.62 0.96 -24.73
C ILE A 145 11.54 2.46 -24.89
N VAL A 146 11.46 3.17 -23.76
CA VAL A 146 11.27 4.62 -23.69
C VAL A 146 12.56 5.40 -23.42
N ALA A 147 13.67 4.67 -23.23
CA ALA A 147 14.99 5.25 -23.01
C ALA A 147 15.49 6.04 -24.21
N PRO A 148 16.34 7.08 -24.00
CA PRO A 148 17.10 7.73 -25.07
C PRO A 148 17.90 6.71 -25.88
N LYS A 149 18.13 6.99 -27.16
CA LYS A 149 18.82 6.05 -28.08
C LYS A 149 20.24 5.68 -27.67
N GLU A 150 20.87 6.54 -26.89
CA GLU A 150 22.22 6.38 -26.32
C GLU A 150 22.26 5.42 -25.13
N ALA A 151 21.09 5.11 -24.53
CA ALA A 151 21.03 4.23 -23.37
C ALA A 151 21.43 2.79 -23.73
N SER A 152 22.10 2.14 -22.78
CA SER A 152 22.64 0.78 -22.94
C SER A 152 21.58 -0.27 -23.26
N ILE A 153 20.32 -0.03 -22.91
CA ILE A 153 19.20 -0.92 -23.20
C ILE A 153 19.05 -1.20 -24.71
N TRP A 154 19.29 -0.21 -25.56
CA TRP A 154 19.21 -0.39 -27.02
C TRP A 154 20.31 -1.30 -27.57
N SER A 155 21.51 -1.24 -26.99
CA SER A 155 22.63 -2.09 -27.36
C SER A 155 22.59 -3.48 -26.70
N SER A 156 21.73 -3.66 -25.68
CA SER A 156 21.60 -4.93 -24.94
C SER A 156 20.95 -6.03 -25.77
N GLY A 157 20.19 -5.67 -26.79
CA GLY A 157 19.40 -6.59 -27.59
C GLY A 157 18.01 -6.86 -27.01
N MET A 158 17.53 -6.09 -26.03
CA MET A 158 16.15 -6.16 -25.52
C MET A 158 15.15 -5.79 -26.62
N GLN A 159 14.00 -6.44 -26.63
CA GLN A 159 12.96 -6.23 -27.62
C GLN A 159 11.58 -6.14 -26.93
N LYS A 160 10.68 -5.43 -27.57
CA LYS A 160 9.26 -5.45 -27.21
C LYS A 160 8.72 -6.88 -27.30
N GLY A 161 7.96 -7.30 -26.28
CA GLY A 161 7.44 -8.65 -26.17
C GLY A 161 8.34 -9.62 -25.39
N ASP A 162 9.56 -9.23 -25.02
CA ASP A 162 10.41 -10.04 -24.17
C ASP A 162 9.78 -10.24 -22.79
N LYS A 163 9.76 -11.49 -22.33
CA LYS A 163 9.38 -11.79 -20.95
C LYS A 163 10.63 -11.80 -20.08
N ILE A 164 10.71 -10.90 -19.12
CA ILE A 164 11.82 -10.85 -18.17
C ILE A 164 11.67 -12.01 -17.19
N ILE A 165 12.69 -12.85 -17.08
CA ILE A 165 12.67 -14.03 -16.19
C ILE A 165 13.67 -13.91 -15.04
N GLU A 166 14.77 -13.18 -15.23
CA GLU A 166 15.83 -13.06 -14.23
C GLU A 166 16.55 -11.73 -14.39
N ILE A 167 16.90 -11.10 -13.27
CA ILE A 167 17.79 -9.93 -13.21
C ILE A 167 18.83 -10.21 -12.11
N ASN A 168 20.12 -10.14 -12.46
CA ASN A 168 21.25 -10.36 -11.54
C ASN A 168 21.09 -11.65 -10.72
N GLY A 169 20.72 -12.75 -11.36
CA GLY A 169 20.50 -14.05 -10.72
C GLY A 169 19.19 -14.22 -9.96
N SER A 170 18.41 -13.15 -9.81
CA SER A 170 17.13 -13.18 -9.11
C SER A 170 15.95 -13.35 -10.06
N LYS A 171 15.14 -14.38 -9.84
CA LYS A 171 13.95 -14.63 -10.66
C LYS A 171 12.89 -13.56 -10.46
N ILE A 172 12.35 -13.05 -11.56
CA ILE A 172 11.32 -12.00 -11.59
C ILE A 172 9.96 -12.66 -11.82
N ASN A 173 9.35 -13.14 -10.76
CA ASN A 173 8.05 -13.81 -10.87
C ASN A 173 7.15 -13.61 -9.64
N THR A 174 7.48 -12.69 -8.73
CA THR A 174 6.68 -12.42 -7.54
C THR A 174 6.42 -10.92 -7.36
N LYS A 175 5.31 -10.54 -6.76
CA LYS A 175 4.97 -9.13 -6.46
C LYS A 175 6.11 -8.39 -5.73
N TYR A 176 6.80 -9.08 -4.83
CA TYR A 176 7.95 -8.52 -4.12
C TYR A 176 9.13 -8.19 -5.04
N ALA A 177 9.44 -9.10 -5.95
CA ALA A 177 10.51 -8.89 -6.93
C ALA A 177 10.21 -7.71 -7.85
N VAL A 178 8.93 -7.51 -8.24
CA VAL A 178 8.51 -6.35 -9.05
C VAL A 178 8.72 -5.04 -8.33
N ASN A 179 8.32 -4.94 -7.08
CA ASN A 179 8.52 -3.69 -6.32
C ASN A 179 10.02 -3.33 -6.21
N LEU A 180 10.89 -4.34 -6.13
CA LEU A 180 12.33 -4.13 -6.13
C LEU A 180 12.84 -3.65 -7.49
N TYR A 181 12.26 -4.15 -8.58
CA TYR A 181 12.71 -3.88 -9.95
C TYR A 181 11.81 -2.89 -10.72
N ALA A 182 10.65 -2.53 -10.20
CA ALA A 182 9.83 -1.44 -10.73
C ALA A 182 10.59 -0.09 -10.75
N MET A 183 11.60 0.04 -9.88
CA MET A 183 12.56 1.15 -9.94
C MET A 183 13.31 1.22 -11.28
N TYR A 184 13.42 0.10 -11.99
CA TYR A 184 14.12 0.04 -13.28
C TYR A 184 13.21 0.29 -14.48
N SER A 185 11.89 0.35 -14.27
CA SER A 185 10.89 0.42 -15.33
C SER A 185 10.15 1.75 -15.46
N ALA A 186 10.38 2.70 -14.56
CA ALA A 186 9.72 3.98 -14.64
C ALA A 186 10.23 4.82 -15.84
N SER A 187 9.44 5.76 -16.27
CA SER A 187 9.79 6.68 -17.36
C SER A 187 11.11 7.39 -17.08
N PHE A 188 11.93 7.48 -18.11
CA PHE A 188 13.18 8.24 -18.12
C PHE A 188 12.81 9.73 -18.03
N ASP A 189 12.84 10.32 -16.86
CA ASP A 189 12.36 11.69 -16.64
C ASP A 189 13.46 12.75 -16.55
N GLY A 190 14.69 12.36 -16.84
CA GLY A 190 15.81 13.28 -16.98
C GLY A 190 16.24 14.00 -15.70
N LYS A 191 15.99 13.41 -14.52
CA LYS A 191 16.43 13.99 -13.24
C LYS A 191 17.94 14.20 -13.18
N THR A 192 18.34 15.23 -12.48
CA THR A 192 19.73 15.68 -12.43
C THR A 192 20.57 14.84 -11.47
N ASN A 193 21.90 14.85 -11.67
CA ASN A 193 22.84 14.23 -10.76
C ASN A 193 22.77 14.78 -9.33
N GLU A 194 22.30 16.02 -9.16
CA GLU A 194 22.10 16.65 -7.86
C GLU A 194 21.05 15.93 -7.02
N ASP A 195 19.93 15.51 -7.64
CA ASP A 195 18.88 14.73 -6.96
C ASP A 195 19.40 13.37 -6.48
N LEU A 196 20.27 12.73 -7.26
CA LEU A 196 20.90 11.47 -6.92
C LEU A 196 21.87 11.64 -5.76
N VAL A 197 22.70 12.68 -5.78
CA VAL A 197 23.63 13.02 -4.71
C VAL A 197 22.88 13.27 -3.41
N GLU A 198 21.80 14.04 -3.47
CA GLU A 198 20.99 14.33 -2.29
C GLU A 198 20.34 13.05 -1.73
N ARG A 199 19.85 12.16 -2.59
CA ARG A 199 19.28 10.86 -2.17
C ARG A 199 20.34 9.99 -1.50
N ASN A 200 21.53 9.87 -2.09
CA ASN A 200 22.61 9.08 -1.53
C ASN A 200 23.13 9.69 -0.22
N TYR A 201 23.21 11.01 -0.14
CA TYR A 201 23.55 11.72 1.07
C TYR A 201 22.53 11.44 2.20
N LYS A 202 21.23 11.51 1.91
CA LYS A 202 20.18 11.17 2.88
C LYS A 202 20.25 9.71 3.32
N SER A 203 20.54 8.79 2.40
CA SER A 203 20.72 7.38 2.71
C SER A 203 21.91 7.12 3.62
N LEU A 204 23.07 7.70 3.32
CA LEU A 204 24.26 7.61 4.16
C LEU A 204 24.03 8.25 5.54
N LYS A 205 23.34 9.39 5.58
CA LYS A 205 23.00 10.06 6.84
C LYS A 205 22.03 9.24 7.68
N SER A 206 21.07 8.52 7.06
CA SER A 206 20.16 7.63 7.79
C SER A 206 20.88 6.43 8.40
N VAL A 207 21.86 5.88 7.71
CA VAL A 207 22.74 4.82 8.24
C VAL A 207 23.54 5.34 9.42
N ASN A 208 24.06 6.56 9.33
CA ASN A 208 24.82 7.20 10.41
C ASN A 208 23.98 7.42 11.69
N HIS A 209 22.68 7.68 11.56
CA HIS A 209 21.78 7.79 12.72
C HIS A 209 21.46 6.45 13.41
N ALA A 210 21.61 5.33 12.70
CA ALA A 210 21.31 4.02 13.23
C ALA A 210 22.42 3.45 14.14
N PHE A 211 23.60 4.10 14.18
CA PHE A 211 24.76 3.64 14.91
C PHE A 211 25.35 4.79 15.73
N ALA A 212 25.73 4.50 16.96
CA ALA A 212 26.37 5.48 17.82
C ALA A 212 27.69 5.94 17.20
N GLU A 213 28.03 7.22 17.40
CA GLU A 213 29.33 7.76 17.00
C GLU A 213 30.46 6.84 17.52
N ASN A 214 31.27 6.32 16.60
CA ASN A 214 32.41 5.40 16.84
C ASN A 214 32.05 3.90 16.98
N GLU A 215 30.88 3.41 16.73
CA GLU A 215 30.63 1.98 16.66
C GLU A 215 31.07 1.40 15.31
N ILE A 216 32.16 0.63 15.34
CA ILE A 216 32.59 -0.22 14.23
C ILE A 216 31.81 -1.51 14.35
N ILE A 217 30.93 -1.76 13.41
CA ILE A 217 30.24 -3.06 13.35
C ILE A 217 31.12 -4.04 12.61
N GLU A 218 31.60 -5.06 13.34
CA GLU A 218 32.38 -6.16 12.78
C GLU A 218 31.59 -6.87 11.66
N LYS A 219 32.33 -7.34 10.67
CA LYS A 219 31.87 -8.08 9.48
C LYS A 219 31.32 -7.27 8.33
N GLY A 220 32.12 -6.34 7.85
CA GLY A 220 31.95 -5.75 6.50
C GLY A 220 30.80 -4.75 6.39
N LEU A 221 30.33 -4.25 7.47
CA LEU A 221 29.39 -3.14 7.53
C LEU A 221 30.06 -1.93 8.07
N VAL A 222 30.10 -0.95 7.32
CA VAL A 222 30.40 0.32 7.80
C VAL A 222 29.34 1.10 8.19
N VAL A 223 29.72 1.75 9.07
CA VAL A 223 28.86 2.45 9.64
C VAL A 223 29.17 3.80 9.98
N ALA A 224 28.85 4.68 10.39
CA ALA A 224 29.05 5.99 10.91
C ALA A 224 30.14 6.75 10.17
N ILE A 225 29.76 7.51 9.19
CA ILE A 225 30.47 8.68 8.78
C ILE A 225 30.11 9.76 9.81
N PRO A 226 31.02 10.16 10.71
CA PRO A 226 30.70 11.15 11.74
C PRO A 226 30.24 12.47 11.11
N ASN A 227 29.28 13.13 11.73
CA ASN A 227 28.83 14.44 11.24
C ASN A 227 29.86 15.54 11.35
N ASN A 228 30.92 15.33 12.13
CA ASN A 228 32.08 16.23 12.29
C ASN A 228 33.34 15.49 11.92
N LEU A 229 33.80 15.67 10.70
CA LEU A 229 35.11 15.20 10.23
C LEU A 229 36.24 16.18 10.67
N GLU A 230 36.31 16.47 11.95
CA GLU A 230 37.38 17.37 12.46
C GLU A 230 38.67 16.66 12.82
N LYS A 231 38.72 15.34 12.75
CA LYS A 231 39.92 14.53 13.06
C LYS A 231 40.06 13.38 12.09
N GLU A 232 41.27 12.92 11.84
CA GLU A 232 41.61 11.72 11.11
C GLU A 232 40.76 10.52 11.63
N GLN A 233 39.73 10.15 10.91
CA GLN A 233 38.89 9.00 11.23
C GLN A 233 38.84 8.07 10.03
N LYS A 234 39.03 6.77 10.29
CA LYS A 234 38.87 5.73 9.27
C LYS A 234 37.39 5.33 9.22
N VAL A 235 36.80 5.51 8.09
CA VAL A 235 35.44 5.10 7.84
C VAL A 235 35.48 3.85 6.99
N LEU A 236 35.14 2.72 7.58
CA LEU A 236 35.04 1.45 6.87
C LEU A 236 33.72 1.41 6.06
N LEU A 237 33.75 1.00 4.82
CA LEU A 237 32.58 0.87 3.95
C LEU A 237 32.08 -0.58 3.93
N ASN A 238 30.77 -0.76 4.03
CA ASN A 238 30.23 -2.10 4.02
C ASN A 238 30.38 -2.75 2.63
N ASN A 239 30.36 -4.07 2.62
CA ASN A 239 30.53 -4.84 1.39
C ASN A 239 29.49 -4.49 0.33
N ASN A 240 28.26 -4.10 0.73
CA ASN A 240 27.22 -3.70 -0.24
C ASN A 240 27.58 -2.39 -0.94
N ILE A 241 28.14 -1.40 -0.22
CA ILE A 241 28.61 -0.14 -0.80
C ILE A 241 29.83 -0.39 -1.69
N LEU A 242 30.79 -1.21 -1.22
CA LEU A 242 31.99 -1.57 -1.98
C LEU A 242 31.61 -2.35 -3.25
N ASN A 243 30.77 -3.35 -3.15
CA ASN A 243 30.27 -4.09 -4.31
C ASN A 243 29.52 -3.17 -5.28
N THR A 244 28.76 -2.20 -4.76
CA THR A 244 28.12 -1.18 -5.58
C THR A 244 29.15 -0.39 -6.37
N ILE A 245 30.23 0.09 -5.73
CA ILE A 245 31.32 0.82 -6.40
C ILE A 245 32.03 -0.03 -7.45
N GLU A 246 32.25 -1.32 -7.17
CA GLU A 246 32.94 -2.23 -8.10
C GLU A 246 32.04 -2.63 -9.29
N LEU A 247 30.74 -2.79 -9.04
CA LEU A 247 29.79 -3.21 -10.05
C LEU A 247 29.29 -2.09 -10.97
N TYR A 248 29.45 -0.84 -10.59
CA TYR A 248 29.05 0.28 -11.40
C TYR A 248 30.17 0.75 -12.32
N LYS A 249 29.85 0.98 -13.58
CA LYS A 249 30.73 1.68 -14.49
C LYS A 249 30.57 3.19 -14.30
N PRO A 250 31.69 3.95 -14.33
CA PRO A 250 31.60 5.40 -14.34
C PRO A 250 30.81 5.85 -15.55
N ASN A 251 29.80 6.63 -15.31
CA ASN A 251 29.04 7.27 -16.35
C ASN A 251 29.47 8.71 -16.49
N GLU A 252 28.91 9.35 -17.44
CA GLU A 252 29.12 10.71 -17.92
C GLU A 252 29.01 11.83 -16.84
N ILE A 253 28.90 11.45 -15.56
CA ILE A 253 28.95 12.38 -14.44
C ILE A 253 30.36 12.95 -14.34
N LYS A 254 30.50 14.24 -14.58
CA LYS A 254 31.77 14.95 -14.36
C LYS A 254 32.00 15.12 -12.88
N LEU A 255 32.73 14.21 -12.28
CA LEU A 255 33.25 14.37 -10.92
C LEU A 255 34.34 15.41 -10.86
N SER A 256 34.44 16.13 -9.73
CA SER A 256 35.59 16.96 -9.42
C SER A 256 36.85 16.09 -9.14
N GLU A 257 38.00 16.64 -9.27
CA GLU A 257 39.29 15.93 -8.97
C GLU A 257 39.29 15.31 -7.56
N ASN A 258 38.76 16.04 -6.58
CA ASN A 258 38.63 15.54 -5.21
C ASN A 258 37.68 14.35 -5.09
N GLN A 259 36.56 14.37 -5.80
CA GLN A 259 35.60 13.28 -5.80
C GLN A 259 36.15 12.03 -6.53
N ILE A 260 36.91 12.21 -7.60
CA ILE A 260 37.63 11.12 -8.28
C ILE A 260 38.66 10.49 -7.33
N LYS A 261 39.49 11.32 -6.67
CA LYS A 261 40.46 10.85 -5.69
C LYS A 261 39.80 10.07 -4.56
N LEU A 262 38.72 10.60 -4.00
CA LEU A 262 37.95 9.96 -2.94
C LEU A 262 37.35 8.61 -3.40
N ARG A 263 36.80 8.55 -4.59
CA ARG A 263 36.27 7.30 -5.18
C ARG A 263 37.36 6.24 -5.32
N ASP A 264 38.51 6.61 -5.85
CA ASP A 264 39.63 5.71 -6.06
C ASP A 264 40.22 5.23 -4.73
N GLU A 265 40.24 6.09 -3.73
CA GLU A 265 40.65 5.73 -2.37
C GLU A 265 39.68 4.73 -1.73
N ILE A 266 38.36 4.95 -1.87
CA ILE A 266 37.30 4.03 -1.41
C ILE A 266 37.50 2.66 -2.04
N LYS A 267 37.73 2.60 -3.36
CA LYS A 267 37.91 1.33 -4.09
C LYS A 267 39.16 0.57 -3.63
N ASN A 268 40.25 1.29 -3.39
CA ASN A 268 41.54 0.67 -3.11
C ASN A 268 41.69 0.26 -1.64
N LYS A 269 41.24 1.10 -0.71
CA LYS A 269 41.50 0.92 0.72
C LYS A 269 40.34 0.33 1.50
N LYS A 270 39.15 0.25 0.92
CA LYS A 270 37.88 -0.17 1.59
C LYS A 270 37.52 0.70 2.79
N TYR A 271 38.12 1.85 2.96
CA TYR A 271 37.81 2.86 3.97
C TYR A 271 38.22 4.24 3.46
N ILE A 272 37.71 5.26 4.10
CA ILE A 272 38.05 6.66 3.86
C ILE A 272 38.84 7.17 5.05
N GLU A 273 39.99 7.76 4.78
CA GLU A 273 40.68 8.57 5.79
C GLU A 273 40.05 9.97 5.78
N ALA A 274 39.33 10.30 6.84
CA ALA A 274 38.70 11.59 6.97
C ALA A 274 39.68 12.55 7.63
N ASP A 275 40.26 13.44 6.82
CA ASP A 275 41.19 14.49 7.26
C ASP A 275 40.51 15.87 7.35
N GLY A 276 39.17 15.92 7.27
CA GLY A 276 38.43 17.17 7.25
C GLY A 276 38.28 17.79 5.84
N THR A 277 38.89 17.20 4.80
CA THR A 277 38.81 17.72 3.42
C THR A 277 37.58 17.25 2.69
N PHE A 278 36.92 16.17 3.15
CA PHE A 278 35.73 15.59 2.55
C PHE A 278 34.54 15.71 3.47
N SER A 279 33.44 16.18 2.91
CA SER A 279 32.14 16.15 3.58
C SER A 279 31.39 14.83 3.31
N LEU A 280 30.36 14.52 4.11
CA LEU A 280 29.47 13.41 3.84
C LEU A 280 28.82 13.54 2.45
N LYS A 281 28.59 14.76 1.99
CA LYS A 281 28.03 15.04 0.66
C LYS A 281 29.02 14.66 -0.45
N ASP A 282 30.32 14.91 -0.26
CA ASP A 282 31.34 14.51 -1.24
C ASP A 282 31.47 13.00 -1.36
N VAL A 283 31.33 12.27 -0.24
CA VAL A 283 31.28 10.80 -0.24
C VAL A 283 30.06 10.31 -0.99
N ALA A 284 28.89 10.87 -0.69
CA ALA A 284 27.65 10.52 -1.38
C ALA A 284 27.76 10.79 -2.89
N TYR A 285 28.38 11.91 -3.27
CA TYR A 285 28.59 12.27 -4.67
C TYR A 285 29.53 11.30 -5.38
N ALA A 286 30.63 10.96 -4.75
CA ALA A 286 31.58 9.97 -5.28
C ALA A 286 30.97 8.58 -5.45
N LEU A 287 30.08 8.19 -4.53
CA LEU A 287 29.34 6.93 -4.61
C LEU A 287 28.23 6.95 -5.67
N SER A 288 27.74 8.12 -6.05
CA SER A 288 26.68 8.26 -7.05
C SER A 288 27.16 8.24 -8.50
N ASP A 289 28.49 8.33 -8.73
CA ASP A 289 29.11 8.32 -10.06
C ASP A 289 29.06 6.95 -10.76
N THR A 290 28.10 6.14 -10.47
CA THR A 290 28.15 4.79 -11.02
C THR A 290 26.76 4.34 -11.47
N GLN A 291 26.69 3.80 -12.70
CA GLN A 291 25.51 3.13 -13.17
C GLN A 291 25.48 1.68 -12.68
N LYS A 292 24.31 1.23 -12.30
CA LYS A 292 24.11 -0.14 -11.83
C LYS A 292 24.08 -1.10 -13.02
N PRO A 293 25.04 -2.06 -13.13
CA PRO A 293 24.99 -3.07 -14.15
C PRO A 293 23.88 -4.08 -13.84
N LEU A 294 23.12 -4.44 -14.86
CA LEU A 294 22.06 -5.41 -14.78
C LEU A 294 22.29 -6.51 -15.82
N ASP A 295 22.43 -7.74 -15.35
CA ASP A 295 22.45 -8.94 -16.18
C ASP A 295 21.01 -9.46 -16.26
N ILE A 296 20.41 -9.30 -17.43
CA ILE A 296 19.00 -9.60 -17.65
C ILE A 296 18.86 -10.81 -18.54
N LYS A 297 18.04 -11.78 -18.10
CA LYS A 297 17.61 -12.91 -18.94
C LYS A 297 16.15 -12.74 -19.28
N VAL A 298 15.86 -12.93 -20.56
CA VAL A 298 14.50 -12.87 -21.08
C VAL A 298 14.11 -14.18 -21.75
N LEU A 299 12.82 -14.45 -21.76
CA LEU A 299 12.24 -15.51 -22.59
C LEU A 299 11.68 -14.87 -23.86
N ARG A 300 12.23 -15.27 -25.01
CA ARG A 300 11.84 -14.80 -26.34
C ARG A 300 11.56 -16.01 -27.24
N ASN A 301 10.35 -16.12 -27.77
CA ASN A 301 9.94 -17.24 -28.63
C ASN A 301 10.26 -18.64 -28.02
N GLY A 302 10.03 -18.79 -26.72
CA GLY A 302 10.27 -20.03 -25.98
C GLY A 302 11.73 -20.32 -25.65
N LYS A 303 12.67 -19.45 -26.01
CA LYS A 303 14.11 -19.60 -25.71
C LYS A 303 14.58 -18.56 -24.72
N ILE A 304 15.45 -18.97 -23.79
CA ILE A 304 16.13 -18.06 -22.88
C ILE A 304 17.22 -17.32 -23.66
N VAL A 305 17.19 -16.00 -23.59
CA VAL A 305 18.18 -15.11 -24.19
C VAL A 305 18.82 -14.31 -23.06
N GLU A 306 20.13 -14.38 -22.95
CA GLU A 306 20.91 -13.52 -22.07
C GLU A 306 21.22 -12.25 -22.83
N LEU A 307 20.79 -11.10 -22.26
CA LEU A 307 21.05 -9.80 -22.84
C LEU A 307 22.48 -9.36 -22.50
N LYS A 308 23.04 -8.48 -23.34
CA LYS A 308 24.25 -7.77 -22.95
C LYS A 308 23.92 -6.90 -21.74
N THR A 309 24.90 -6.70 -20.86
CA THR A 309 24.74 -5.93 -19.63
C THR A 309 24.07 -4.57 -19.89
N VAL A 310 23.01 -4.31 -19.15
CA VAL A 310 22.27 -3.05 -19.19
C VAL A 310 22.70 -2.22 -18.00
N TYR A 311 22.84 -0.93 -18.22
CA TYR A 311 23.14 0.03 -17.13
C TYR A 311 21.91 0.87 -16.86
N SER A 312 21.56 1.00 -15.58
CA SER A 312 20.53 1.95 -15.17
C SER A 312 21.07 3.38 -15.23
N ASP A 313 20.15 4.33 -15.34
CA ASP A 313 20.49 5.74 -15.17
C ASP A 313 20.81 6.08 -13.69
N SER A 314 21.00 7.36 -13.43
CA SER A 314 21.29 7.89 -12.09
C SER A 314 20.17 7.60 -11.07
N GLU A 315 18.96 7.28 -11.52
CA GLU A 315 17.82 6.92 -10.66
C GLU A 315 17.62 5.42 -10.50
N GLY A 316 18.42 4.61 -11.16
CA GLY A 316 18.28 3.17 -11.20
C GLY A 316 17.30 2.69 -12.27
N LEU A 317 16.94 3.53 -13.25
CA LEU A 317 15.99 3.23 -14.31
C LEU A 317 16.72 2.78 -15.58
N ILE A 318 16.13 1.86 -16.31
CA ILE A 318 16.67 1.37 -17.59
C ILE A 318 15.85 1.80 -18.80
N GLY A 319 14.79 2.55 -18.56
CA GLY A 319 13.97 3.15 -19.61
C GLY A 319 13.16 2.13 -20.42
N ILE A 320 12.49 1.20 -19.76
CA ILE A 320 11.55 0.26 -20.38
C ILE A 320 10.16 0.41 -19.75
N SER A 321 9.12 0.21 -20.55
CA SER A 321 7.76 0.03 -20.06
C SER A 321 7.47 -1.45 -19.92
N LEU A 322 6.83 -1.82 -18.81
CA LEU A 322 6.53 -3.22 -18.49
C LEU A 322 5.03 -3.42 -18.33
N ASP A 323 4.54 -4.54 -18.84
CA ASP A 323 3.22 -5.06 -18.57
C ASP A 323 3.32 -6.31 -17.70
N ARG A 324 2.41 -6.43 -16.74
CA ARG A 324 2.33 -7.55 -15.81
C ARG A 324 1.17 -8.44 -16.18
N LYS A 325 1.45 -9.68 -16.57
CA LYS A 325 0.41 -10.70 -16.76
C LYS A 325 0.33 -11.63 -15.56
N GLU A 326 -0.81 -11.66 -14.92
CA GLU A 326 -1.05 -12.58 -13.81
C GLU A 326 -1.13 -14.03 -14.32
N ILE A 327 -0.51 -14.93 -13.57
CA ILE A 327 -0.62 -16.36 -13.84
C ILE A 327 -1.83 -16.87 -13.09
N LEU A 328 -2.81 -17.36 -13.82
CA LEU A 328 -3.98 -18.00 -13.26
C LEU A 328 -3.69 -19.47 -12.91
N ILE A 329 -4.07 -19.86 -11.70
CA ILE A 329 -4.00 -21.26 -11.24
C ILE A 329 -5.37 -21.89 -11.45
N PRO A 330 -5.46 -23.06 -12.14
CA PRO A 330 -6.72 -23.75 -12.29
C PRO A 330 -7.22 -24.30 -10.95
N VAL A 331 -8.50 -24.11 -10.69
CA VAL A 331 -9.21 -24.65 -9.52
C VAL A 331 -9.91 -25.95 -9.91
N THR A 332 -9.38 -27.07 -9.43
CA THR A 332 -9.79 -28.42 -9.89
C THR A 332 -10.73 -29.13 -8.91
N GLY A 333 -11.48 -28.41 -8.11
CA GLY A 333 -12.47 -29.00 -7.18
C GLY A 333 -12.62 -28.26 -5.88
N ILE A 334 -13.52 -28.72 -5.03
CA ILE A 334 -13.93 -28.02 -3.80
C ILE A 334 -12.72 -27.74 -2.90
N LYS A 335 -11.91 -28.75 -2.58
CA LYS A 335 -10.73 -28.58 -1.72
C LYS A 335 -9.74 -27.56 -2.28
N SER A 336 -9.53 -27.58 -3.61
CA SER A 336 -8.65 -26.63 -4.31
C SER A 336 -9.24 -25.22 -4.21
N ALA A 337 -10.57 -25.03 -4.39
CA ALA A 337 -11.21 -23.75 -4.27
C ALA A 337 -11.02 -23.11 -2.88
N PHE A 338 -11.28 -23.87 -1.82
CA PHE A 338 -11.08 -23.39 -0.45
C PHE A 338 -9.62 -23.02 -0.18
N LYS A 339 -8.69 -23.87 -0.60
CA LYS A 339 -7.26 -23.61 -0.38
C LYS A 339 -6.78 -22.39 -1.15
N THR A 340 -7.07 -22.30 -2.45
CA THR A 340 -6.62 -21.16 -3.28
C THR A 340 -7.24 -19.84 -2.81
N SER A 341 -8.50 -19.86 -2.38
CA SER A 341 -9.17 -18.67 -1.82
C SER A 341 -8.51 -18.22 -0.52
N TYR A 342 -8.16 -19.16 0.36
CA TYR A 342 -7.43 -18.85 1.58
C TYR A 342 -6.03 -18.29 1.27
N ASP A 343 -5.27 -18.96 0.41
CA ASP A 343 -3.92 -18.54 0.03
C ASP A 343 -3.94 -17.13 -0.60
N TYR A 344 -4.92 -16.85 -1.48
CA TYR A 344 -5.10 -15.54 -2.09
C TYR A 344 -5.30 -14.44 -1.04
N LEU A 345 -6.28 -14.61 -0.14
CA LEU A 345 -6.57 -13.61 0.89
C LEU A 345 -5.44 -13.48 1.92
N TYR A 346 -4.79 -14.58 2.28
CA TYR A 346 -3.63 -14.53 3.17
C TYR A 346 -2.51 -13.66 2.59
N ASN A 347 -2.22 -13.81 1.30
CA ASN A 347 -1.18 -13.05 0.64
C ASN A 347 -1.55 -11.56 0.46
N GLU A 348 -2.81 -11.27 0.13
CA GLU A 348 -3.29 -9.88 0.08
C GLU A 348 -3.25 -9.22 1.47
N THR A 349 -3.65 -9.94 2.52
CA THR A 349 -3.55 -9.49 3.91
C THR A 349 -2.11 -9.18 4.30
N LYS A 350 -1.17 -10.09 3.98
CA LYS A 350 0.26 -9.89 4.23
C LYS A 350 0.79 -8.65 3.48
N SER A 351 0.40 -8.47 2.24
CA SER A 351 0.76 -7.29 1.44
C SER A 351 0.25 -6.01 2.08
N MET A 352 -1.00 -5.98 2.54
CA MET A 352 -1.60 -4.83 3.23
C MET A 352 -0.86 -4.48 4.52
N VAL A 353 -0.52 -5.48 5.34
CA VAL A 353 0.26 -5.27 6.58
C VAL A 353 1.64 -4.67 6.29
N ILE A 354 2.30 -5.12 5.21
CA ILE A 354 3.59 -4.55 4.77
C ILE A 354 3.41 -3.09 4.34
N VAL A 355 2.39 -2.77 3.56
CA VAL A 355 2.07 -1.40 3.11
C VAL A 355 1.78 -0.49 4.30
N LEU A 356 0.97 -0.94 5.27
CA LEU A 356 0.69 -0.19 6.50
C LEU A 356 1.98 0.08 7.29
N LYS A 357 2.83 -0.94 7.47
CA LYS A 357 4.14 -0.74 8.11
C LYS A 357 4.99 0.30 7.38
N GLN A 358 5.03 0.28 6.06
CA GLN A 358 5.77 1.25 5.26
C GLN A 358 5.18 2.66 5.37
N LEU A 359 3.85 2.78 5.45
CA LEU A 359 3.16 4.04 5.67
C LEU A 359 3.50 4.63 7.05
N PHE A 360 3.37 3.85 8.12
CA PHE A 360 3.69 4.29 9.49
C PHE A 360 5.17 4.60 9.70
N THR A 361 6.06 3.97 8.92
CA THR A 361 7.51 4.26 8.96
C THR A 361 7.93 5.38 8.01
N GLY A 362 6.98 6.04 7.33
CA GLY A 362 7.25 7.15 6.41
C GLY A 362 7.96 6.75 5.11
N LYS A 363 8.05 5.45 4.82
CA LYS A 363 8.66 4.96 3.56
C LYS A 363 7.74 5.19 2.35
N ILE A 364 6.44 5.21 2.57
CA ILE A 364 5.43 5.57 1.56
C ILE A 364 4.93 6.97 1.91
N PRO A 365 5.06 7.95 1.00
CA PRO A 365 4.52 9.29 1.21
C PRO A 365 2.98 9.26 1.24
N LEU A 366 2.37 10.10 2.09
CA LEU A 366 0.91 10.23 2.18
C LEU A 366 0.25 10.62 0.84
N LYS A 367 0.95 11.35 -0.01
CA LYS A 367 0.47 11.72 -1.36
C LYS A 367 0.20 10.52 -2.28
N ASN A 368 0.74 9.34 -1.94
CA ASN A 368 0.51 8.10 -2.69
C ASN A 368 -0.71 7.32 -2.15
N MET A 369 -1.40 7.85 -1.14
CA MET A 369 -2.66 7.28 -0.69
C MET A 369 -3.78 7.71 -1.64
N HIS A 370 -4.60 6.75 -1.99
CA HIS A 370 -5.77 6.94 -2.84
C HIS A 370 -7.04 6.71 -2.04
N GLY A 371 -8.02 7.56 -2.28
CA GLY A 371 -9.31 7.51 -1.61
C GLY A 371 -10.38 6.78 -2.44
N VAL A 372 -11.59 6.88 -1.95
CA VAL A 372 -12.74 6.17 -2.52
C VAL A 372 -13.04 6.57 -3.97
N VAL A 373 -12.76 7.82 -4.34
CA VAL A 373 -13.03 8.31 -5.71
C VAL A 373 -12.10 7.64 -6.72
N LEU A 374 -10.80 7.63 -6.45
CA LEU A 374 -9.83 7.01 -7.35
C LEU A 374 -9.94 5.49 -7.32
N ILE A 375 -10.19 4.88 -6.16
CA ILE A 375 -10.42 3.43 -6.03
C ILE A 375 -11.66 3.02 -6.84
N THR A 376 -12.74 3.79 -6.79
CA THR A 376 -13.95 3.52 -7.57
C THR A 376 -13.68 3.61 -9.08
N LYS A 377 -12.95 4.66 -9.50
CA LYS A 377 -12.56 4.80 -10.91
C LYS A 377 -11.68 3.64 -11.36
N MET A 378 -10.60 3.36 -10.63
CA MET A 378 -9.70 2.25 -10.96
C MET A 378 -10.42 0.90 -10.98
N GLY A 379 -11.34 0.66 -10.04
CA GLY A 379 -12.15 -0.54 -10.02
C GLY A 379 -13.09 -0.64 -11.22
N GLY A 380 -13.69 0.49 -11.64
CA GLY A 380 -14.47 0.59 -12.87
C GLY A 380 -13.62 0.30 -14.12
N ASP A 381 -12.42 0.88 -14.19
CA ASP A 381 -11.46 0.63 -15.28
C ASP A 381 -11.06 -0.86 -15.35
N ILE A 382 -10.80 -1.51 -14.19
CA ILE A 382 -10.50 -2.94 -14.10
C ILE A 382 -11.70 -3.78 -14.57
N ILE A 383 -12.93 -3.46 -14.15
CA ILE A 383 -14.12 -4.17 -14.60
C ILE A 383 -14.32 -4.03 -16.11
N SER A 384 -14.05 -2.85 -16.65
CA SER A 384 -14.20 -2.57 -18.09
C SER A 384 -13.15 -3.27 -18.94
N SER A 385 -11.88 -3.31 -18.48
CA SER A 385 -10.75 -3.85 -19.23
C SER A 385 -10.53 -5.35 -19.02
N GLU A 386 -10.63 -5.81 -17.74
CA GLU A 386 -10.29 -7.16 -17.33
C GLU A 386 -11.53 -8.01 -16.99
N GLY A 387 -12.71 -7.38 -16.90
CA GLY A 387 -13.98 -8.03 -16.60
C GLY A 387 -14.34 -8.09 -15.12
N ILE A 388 -15.58 -8.52 -14.87
CA ILE A 388 -16.20 -8.58 -13.53
C ILE A 388 -15.43 -9.52 -12.56
N PHE A 389 -14.73 -10.50 -13.08
CA PHE A 389 -13.88 -11.40 -12.31
C PHE A 389 -12.91 -10.62 -11.41
N TYR A 390 -12.13 -9.73 -12.01
CA TYR A 390 -11.17 -8.92 -11.27
C TYR A 390 -11.85 -7.85 -10.41
N GLY A 391 -13.01 -7.36 -10.81
CA GLY A 391 -13.83 -6.47 -10.00
C GLY A 391 -14.28 -7.10 -8.68
N ILE A 392 -14.73 -8.36 -8.71
CA ILE A 392 -15.10 -9.10 -7.50
C ILE A 392 -13.89 -9.39 -6.62
N LEU A 393 -12.75 -9.78 -7.22
CA LEU A 393 -11.51 -9.99 -6.46
C LEU A 393 -11.02 -8.70 -5.80
N LEU A 394 -11.04 -7.57 -6.53
CA LEU A 394 -10.72 -6.27 -5.96
C LEU A 394 -11.66 -5.92 -4.80
N THR A 395 -12.96 -6.17 -4.96
CA THR A 395 -13.95 -5.96 -3.90
C THR A 395 -13.63 -6.80 -2.66
N ALA A 396 -13.24 -8.05 -2.83
CA ALA A 396 -12.81 -8.92 -1.72
C ALA A 396 -11.56 -8.37 -1.00
N VAL A 397 -10.57 -7.87 -1.76
CA VAL A 397 -9.37 -7.22 -1.20
C VAL A 397 -9.75 -5.95 -0.43
N ILE A 398 -10.64 -5.11 -0.97
CA ILE A 398 -11.13 -3.91 -0.27
C ILE A 398 -11.85 -4.30 1.02
N SER A 399 -12.70 -5.35 0.99
CA SER A 399 -13.38 -5.87 2.20
C SER A 399 -12.38 -6.29 3.28
N MET A 400 -11.33 -7.02 2.90
CA MET A 400 -10.28 -7.42 3.82
C MET A 400 -9.51 -6.21 4.37
N ASN A 401 -9.20 -5.23 3.52
CA ASN A 401 -8.51 -4.00 3.92
C ASN A 401 -9.35 -3.18 4.90
N LEU A 402 -10.67 -3.08 4.68
CA LEU A 402 -11.59 -2.44 5.63
C LEU A 402 -11.58 -3.17 6.98
N ALA A 403 -11.58 -4.50 6.98
CA ALA A 403 -11.47 -5.28 8.22
C ALA A 403 -10.15 -5.00 8.96
N ILE A 404 -9.02 -4.97 8.25
CA ILE A 404 -7.70 -4.70 8.83
C ILE A 404 -7.63 -3.26 9.40
N LEU A 405 -8.15 -2.27 8.67
CA LEU A 405 -8.14 -0.88 9.14
C LEU A 405 -9.04 -0.70 10.36
N ASN A 406 -10.26 -1.28 10.34
CA ASN A 406 -11.20 -1.15 11.44
C ASN A 406 -10.79 -1.87 12.72
N ILE A 407 -9.96 -2.92 12.65
CA ILE A 407 -9.45 -3.59 13.85
C ILE A 407 -8.27 -2.85 14.49
N LEU A 408 -7.66 -1.85 13.83
CA LEU A 408 -6.58 -1.07 14.41
C LEU A 408 -7.06 -0.36 15.69
N PRO A 409 -6.22 -0.27 16.73
CA PRO A 409 -6.58 0.37 17.99
C PRO A 409 -6.58 1.91 17.87
N ILE A 410 -7.34 2.41 16.89
CA ILE A 410 -7.50 3.85 16.62
C ILE A 410 -8.87 4.26 17.12
N PRO A 411 -8.96 5.21 18.07
CA PRO A 411 -10.24 5.77 18.51
C PRO A 411 -11.05 6.27 17.31
N ALA A 412 -12.36 6.13 17.36
CA ALA A 412 -13.32 6.32 16.26
C ALA A 412 -13.41 5.19 15.21
N LEU A 413 -12.64 4.10 15.36
CA LEU A 413 -12.81 2.83 14.64
C LEU A 413 -13.23 1.74 15.62
N ASP A 414 -13.71 0.59 15.13
CA ASP A 414 -14.14 -0.54 15.97
C ASP A 414 -13.02 -1.01 16.92
N GLY A 415 -11.79 -1.07 16.41
CA GLY A 415 -10.61 -1.42 17.20
C GLY A 415 -10.33 -0.44 18.35
N GLY A 416 -10.73 0.83 18.21
CA GLY A 416 -10.67 1.80 19.30
C GLY A 416 -11.65 1.47 20.42
N HIS A 417 -12.88 1.06 20.09
CA HIS A 417 -13.84 0.57 21.09
C HIS A 417 -13.32 -0.69 21.78
N LEU A 418 -12.72 -1.62 21.04
CA LEU A 418 -12.09 -2.81 21.62
C LEU A 418 -10.93 -2.45 22.56
N LEU A 419 -10.14 -1.43 22.21
CA LEU A 419 -9.07 -0.92 23.09
C LEU A 419 -9.64 -0.37 24.39
N PHE A 420 -10.71 0.41 24.37
CA PHE A 420 -11.37 0.91 25.59
C PHE A 420 -11.93 -0.24 26.44
N LEU A 421 -12.52 -1.27 25.82
CA LEU A 421 -12.97 -2.46 26.53
C LEU A 421 -11.82 -3.27 27.15
N LEU A 422 -10.67 -3.30 26.50
CA LEU A 422 -9.46 -3.94 27.06
C LEU A 422 -8.97 -3.18 28.30
N ILE A 423 -8.95 -1.84 28.23
CA ILE A 423 -8.59 -0.97 29.35
C ILE A 423 -9.58 -1.17 30.51
N GLU A 424 -10.88 -1.18 30.23
CA GLU A 424 -11.93 -1.44 31.23
C GLU A 424 -11.72 -2.81 31.92
N LYS A 425 -11.43 -3.85 31.14
CA LYS A 425 -11.17 -5.19 31.69
C LYS A 425 -9.93 -5.23 32.60
N ILE A 426 -8.89 -4.46 32.28
CA ILE A 426 -7.66 -4.39 33.09
C ILE A 426 -7.89 -3.55 34.37
N GLN A 427 -8.58 -2.43 34.24
CA GLN A 427 -8.81 -1.50 35.35
C GLN A 427 -9.98 -1.91 36.26
N GLY A 428 -10.84 -2.83 35.83
CA GLY A 428 -12.04 -3.26 36.55
C GLY A 428 -13.18 -2.23 36.54
N LYS A 429 -13.03 -1.13 35.79
CA LYS A 429 -14.05 -0.07 35.62
C LYS A 429 -13.95 0.53 34.21
N PRO A 430 -15.06 1.02 33.67
CA PRO A 430 -15.07 1.71 32.40
C PRO A 430 -14.13 2.93 32.39
N VAL A 431 -13.60 3.26 31.22
CA VAL A 431 -12.92 4.55 31.00
C VAL A 431 -13.95 5.67 31.22
N ASP A 432 -13.51 6.75 31.83
CA ASP A 432 -14.38 7.91 32.05
C ASP A 432 -14.97 8.37 30.70
N GLU A 433 -16.31 8.52 30.68
CA GLU A 433 -17.06 8.80 29.45
C GLU A 433 -16.63 10.13 28.81
N GLU A 434 -16.36 11.17 29.62
CA GLU A 434 -15.92 12.46 29.12
C GLU A 434 -14.55 12.37 28.45
N ILE A 435 -13.63 11.61 29.06
CA ILE A 435 -12.28 11.37 28.51
C ILE A 435 -12.38 10.54 27.22
N ALA A 436 -13.14 9.46 27.23
CA ALA A 436 -13.32 8.60 26.05
C ALA A 436 -13.91 9.39 24.87
N ASN A 437 -14.95 10.20 25.13
CA ASN A 437 -15.59 11.03 24.10
C ASN A 437 -14.65 12.12 23.56
N LYS A 438 -13.84 12.76 24.41
CA LYS A 438 -12.83 13.73 23.95
C LYS A 438 -11.80 13.07 23.03
N ILE A 439 -11.28 11.90 23.42
CA ILE A 439 -10.33 11.15 22.61
C ILE A 439 -10.96 10.77 21.26
N MET A 440 -12.16 10.18 21.27
CA MET A 440 -12.86 9.80 20.06
C MET A 440 -13.10 11.01 19.14
N THR A 441 -13.53 12.14 19.69
CA THR A 441 -13.76 13.38 18.91
C THR A 441 -12.49 13.88 18.22
N VAL A 442 -11.35 13.88 18.93
CA VAL A 442 -10.06 14.31 18.35
C VAL A 442 -9.65 13.37 17.20
N PHE A 443 -9.71 12.06 17.43
CA PHE A 443 -9.34 11.10 16.37
C PHE A 443 -10.32 11.12 15.20
N PHE A 444 -11.61 11.31 15.46
CA PHE A 444 -12.62 11.48 14.41
C PHE A 444 -12.32 12.72 13.55
N ALA A 445 -11.98 13.85 14.19
CA ALA A 445 -11.59 15.07 13.47
C ALA A 445 -10.33 14.85 12.61
N LEU A 446 -9.34 14.11 13.13
CA LEU A 446 -8.13 13.72 12.37
C LEU A 446 -8.47 12.81 11.18
N LEU A 447 -9.39 11.85 11.36
CA LEU A 447 -9.84 10.98 10.26
C LEU A 447 -10.59 11.77 9.18
N ILE A 448 -11.44 12.72 9.58
CA ILE A 448 -12.12 13.62 8.62
C ILE A 448 -11.10 14.50 7.88
N ALA A 449 -10.10 15.04 8.56
CA ALA A 449 -9.04 15.82 7.91
C ALA A 449 -8.25 14.97 6.92
N LEU A 450 -7.93 13.73 7.28
CA LEU A 450 -7.27 12.77 6.37
C LEU A 450 -8.17 12.44 5.17
N LEU A 451 -9.46 12.18 5.39
CA LEU A 451 -10.43 11.92 4.32
C LEU A 451 -10.48 13.07 3.33
N VAL A 452 -10.58 14.31 3.82
CA VAL A 452 -10.59 15.53 3.00
C VAL A 452 -9.28 15.65 2.22
N PHE A 453 -8.13 15.44 2.86
CA PHE A 453 -6.83 15.48 2.20
C PHE A 453 -6.75 14.45 1.06
N VAL A 454 -7.15 13.19 1.31
CA VAL A 454 -7.11 12.11 0.32
C VAL A 454 -8.10 12.39 -0.82
N LEU A 455 -9.28 12.94 -0.52
CA LEU A 455 -10.25 13.35 -1.54
C LEU A 455 -9.70 14.43 -2.48
N PHE A 456 -9.04 15.45 -1.93
CA PHE A 456 -8.36 16.47 -2.75
C PHE A 456 -7.23 15.86 -3.58
N ASN A 457 -6.47 14.92 -3.02
CA ASN A 457 -5.42 14.21 -3.75
C ASN A 457 -6.00 13.40 -4.91
N ASP A 458 -7.10 12.67 -4.71
CA ASP A 458 -7.80 11.93 -5.76
C ASP A 458 -8.25 12.85 -6.90
N ILE A 459 -8.91 13.97 -6.55
CA ILE A 459 -9.35 14.96 -7.54
C ILE A 459 -8.15 15.52 -8.30
N TYR A 460 -7.05 15.87 -7.60
CA TYR A 460 -5.83 16.38 -8.23
C TYR A 460 -5.25 15.39 -9.24
N VAL A 461 -5.15 14.10 -8.86
CA VAL A 461 -4.64 13.04 -9.74
C VAL A 461 -5.51 12.86 -10.98
N LEU A 462 -6.83 12.94 -10.83
CA LEU A 462 -7.79 12.81 -11.94
C LEU A 462 -7.79 14.01 -12.90
N VAL A 463 -7.56 15.21 -12.37
CA VAL A 463 -7.66 16.46 -13.14
C VAL A 463 -6.31 16.86 -13.75
N LYS A 464 -5.19 16.52 -13.10
CA LYS A 464 -3.83 16.87 -13.58
C LYS A 464 -3.58 16.54 -15.06
N PRO A 465 -3.95 15.35 -15.60
CA PRO A 465 -3.75 15.02 -17.01
C PRO A 465 -4.49 15.95 -17.99
N LEU A 466 -5.55 16.64 -17.54
CA LEU A 466 -6.32 17.56 -18.37
C LEU A 466 -5.63 18.92 -18.61
N PHE A 467 -4.60 19.23 -17.79
CA PHE A 467 -3.87 20.51 -17.84
C PHE A 467 -2.41 20.35 -18.32
N VAL A 468 -1.95 19.12 -18.51
CA VAL A 468 -0.61 18.83 -19.05
C VAL A 468 -0.79 18.48 -20.53
N HIS A 469 -0.69 19.48 -21.37
CA HIS A 469 -0.53 19.36 -22.82
C HIS A 469 0.84 19.85 -23.21
#